data_b85502bdb55bfb1e6b9a01d78edc6e15
#
_entry.id   b85502bdb55bfb1e6b9a01d78edc6e15
#
_cell.length_a   1.000
_cell.length_b   1.000
_cell.length_c   1.000
_cell.angle_alpha   90.00
_cell.angle_beta   90.00
_cell.angle_gamma   90.00
#
_symmetry.space_group_name_H-M   'P 1'
#
loop_
_entity.id
_entity.type
_entity.pdbx_description
1 polymer ?
#
loop_
_entity_poly.entity_id
_entity_poly.type
_entity_poly.pdbx_seq_one_letter_code
_entity_poly.pdbx_strand_id
1 'polypeptide(L)'
;MKTRLDAELVRRELARSREAAADLIESRSVLVNGIPATKPATQVDAETSITLQGNRDDFVSRGGHKLAGALDAFPEITVEGVRALDAGASTGGFTDVLLRRGAREVVAVDVGYGQLAWELRQDPRVLVLDRTNIRHLTGDIVGEPTGLVVADLSFISLTLVLPALSAVSKSDADFLLMVKPQFEVGRERLGAGGVVRDPALRKSAVLDVATSAYDVGLGTKGVVASSLPGPAGNVEYFLWLKRGAQEISEIDLEKAIEIGPQ
;
A
#
# COMPACT_ATOMS: atom_id res chain seq x y z
N MET A 1 -21.41 31.44 12.32
CA MET A 1 -20.25 32.10 11.67
C MET A 1 -19.89 31.27 10.45
N LYS A 2 -19.71 31.88 9.26
CA LYS A 2 -19.37 31.15 8.05
C LYS A 2 -17.88 30.93 7.95
N THR A 3 -17.47 29.71 7.58
CA THR A 3 -16.09 29.25 7.44
C THR A 3 -15.89 28.65 6.06
N ARG A 4 -14.69 28.68 5.51
CA ARG A 4 -14.38 28.01 4.24
C ARG A 4 -14.53 26.50 4.37
N LEU A 5 -15.04 25.85 3.35
CA LEU A 5 -15.26 24.39 3.33
C LEU A 5 -13.97 23.59 3.56
N ASP A 6 -12.85 24.00 2.94
CA ASP A 6 -11.54 23.35 3.16
C ASP A 6 -11.09 23.43 4.64
N ALA A 7 -11.32 24.53 5.31
CA ALA A 7 -11.01 24.71 6.73
C ALA A 7 -12.00 23.93 7.63
N GLU A 8 -13.27 23.90 7.26
CA GLU A 8 -14.31 23.20 8.01
C GLU A 8 -14.16 21.69 7.94
N LEU A 9 -13.71 21.13 6.79
CA LEU A 9 -13.37 19.73 6.66
C LEU A 9 -12.27 19.33 7.63
N VAL A 10 -11.22 20.14 7.77
CA VAL A 10 -10.14 19.89 8.73
C VAL A 10 -10.65 20.02 10.17
N ARG A 11 -11.46 21.05 10.48
CA ARG A 11 -12.05 21.25 11.80
C ARG A 11 -12.95 20.10 12.24
N ARG A 12 -13.68 19.48 11.31
CA ARG A 12 -14.56 18.30 11.54
C ARG A 12 -13.80 16.98 11.43
N GLU A 13 -12.46 17.01 11.28
CA GLU A 13 -11.61 15.83 11.12
C GLU A 13 -11.95 14.95 9.89
N LEU A 14 -12.66 15.55 8.90
CA LEU A 14 -12.98 14.90 7.63
C LEU A 14 -11.82 14.98 6.62
N ALA A 15 -10.78 15.80 6.91
CA ALA A 15 -9.56 15.88 6.14
C ALA A 15 -8.38 16.21 7.08
N ARG A 16 -7.21 15.62 6.79
CA ARG A 16 -5.99 15.79 7.61
C ARG A 16 -5.32 17.16 7.45
N SER A 17 -5.55 17.83 6.32
CA SER A 17 -4.99 19.13 5.99
C SER A 17 -5.91 19.85 5.01
N ARG A 18 -5.71 21.19 4.85
CA ARG A 18 -6.46 21.99 3.88
C ARG A 18 -6.16 21.60 2.43
N GLU A 19 -4.97 21.09 2.16
CA GLU A 19 -4.57 20.53 0.87
C GLU A 19 -5.35 19.25 0.58
N ALA A 20 -5.35 18.29 1.51
CA ALA A 20 -6.16 17.08 1.39
C ALA A 20 -7.67 17.38 1.27
N ALA A 21 -8.16 18.41 1.97
CA ALA A 21 -9.55 18.87 1.83
C ALA A 21 -9.82 19.43 0.43
N ALA A 22 -8.88 20.17 -0.17
CA ALA A 22 -9.01 20.66 -1.53
C ALA A 22 -9.07 19.52 -2.56
N ASP A 23 -8.22 18.50 -2.41
CA ASP A 23 -8.22 17.30 -3.27
C ASP A 23 -9.55 16.55 -3.21
N LEU A 24 -10.12 16.38 -2.00
CA LEU A 24 -11.44 15.78 -1.82
C LEU A 24 -12.56 16.59 -2.48
N ILE A 25 -12.47 17.92 -2.47
CA ILE A 25 -13.45 18.79 -3.10
C ILE A 25 -13.30 18.76 -4.63
N GLU A 26 -12.08 18.79 -5.14
CA GLU A 26 -11.79 18.72 -6.58
C GLU A 26 -12.22 17.39 -7.20
N SER A 27 -12.05 16.28 -6.46
CA SER A 27 -12.54 14.96 -6.85
C SER A 27 -14.06 14.81 -6.70
N ARG A 28 -14.79 15.89 -6.26
CA ARG A 28 -16.24 15.90 -5.99
C ARG A 28 -16.68 14.89 -4.91
N SER A 29 -15.77 14.46 -4.08
CA SER A 29 -16.04 13.52 -2.98
C SER A 29 -16.68 14.18 -1.75
N VAL A 30 -16.84 15.53 -1.75
CA VAL A 30 -17.47 16.28 -0.66
C VAL A 30 -18.86 16.70 -1.05
N LEU A 31 -19.88 16.27 -0.30
CA LEU A 31 -21.25 16.73 -0.43
C LEU A 31 -21.54 17.79 0.64
N VAL A 32 -22.05 18.93 0.20
CA VAL A 32 -22.60 20.00 1.05
C VAL A 32 -24.11 20.00 0.87
N ASN A 33 -24.86 19.68 1.94
CA ASN A 33 -26.31 19.50 1.87
C ASN A 33 -26.75 18.53 0.76
N GLY A 34 -25.99 17.44 0.53
CA GLY A 34 -26.27 16.44 -0.49
C GLY A 34 -25.84 16.81 -1.91
N ILE A 35 -25.24 17.99 -2.13
CA ILE A 35 -24.78 18.46 -3.45
C ILE A 35 -23.25 18.44 -3.49
N PRO A 36 -22.60 17.87 -4.54
CA PRO A 36 -21.16 17.86 -4.66
C PRO A 36 -20.57 19.29 -4.68
N ALA A 37 -19.65 19.54 -3.75
CA ALA A 37 -18.91 20.79 -3.70
C ALA A 37 -17.82 20.80 -4.79
N THR A 38 -17.57 22.00 -5.35
CA THR A 38 -16.59 22.17 -6.44
C THR A 38 -15.52 23.21 -6.12
N LYS A 39 -15.62 23.91 -4.98
CA LYS A 39 -14.69 24.99 -4.63
C LYS A 39 -14.29 24.89 -3.15
N PRO A 40 -12.98 24.81 -2.84
CA PRO A 40 -12.50 24.81 -1.46
C PRO A 40 -12.92 26.04 -0.64
N ALA A 41 -13.13 27.18 -1.32
CA ALA A 41 -13.54 28.43 -0.71
C ALA A 41 -15.05 28.54 -0.42
N THR A 42 -15.85 27.51 -0.74
CA THR A 42 -17.30 27.49 -0.43
C THR A 42 -17.52 27.81 1.04
N GLN A 43 -18.48 28.74 1.31
CA GLN A 43 -18.79 29.17 2.68
C GLN A 43 -19.83 28.25 3.29
N VAL A 44 -19.50 27.65 4.41
CA VAL A 44 -20.36 26.76 5.20
C VAL A 44 -20.41 27.24 6.66
N ASP A 45 -21.45 26.84 7.38
CA ASP A 45 -21.60 27.12 8.82
C ASP A 45 -21.58 25.80 9.63
N ALA A 46 -21.70 25.91 10.94
CA ALA A 46 -21.66 24.76 11.84
C ALA A 46 -22.81 23.76 11.62
N GLU A 47 -23.96 24.25 11.13
CA GLU A 47 -25.17 23.45 10.89
C GLU A 47 -25.22 22.86 9.48
N THR A 48 -24.35 23.30 8.57
CA THR A 48 -24.26 22.78 7.21
C THR A 48 -23.93 21.29 7.23
N SER A 49 -24.77 20.47 6.62
CA SER A 49 -24.48 19.04 6.43
C SER A 49 -23.31 18.89 5.45
N ILE A 50 -22.21 18.31 5.93
CA ILE A 50 -21.05 17.98 5.11
C ILE A 50 -20.82 16.48 5.26
N THR A 51 -20.90 15.76 4.13
CA THR A 51 -20.63 14.33 4.07
C THR A 51 -19.59 14.05 3.00
N LEU A 52 -18.78 13.04 3.20
CA LEU A 52 -17.89 12.54 2.16
C LEU A 52 -18.68 11.51 1.34
N GLN A 53 -18.74 11.75 0.04
CA GLN A 53 -19.20 10.76 -0.92
C GLN A 53 -17.98 9.97 -1.35
N GLY A 54 -17.60 8.95 -0.59
CA GLY A 54 -16.83 7.85 -1.13
C GLY A 54 -17.78 7.00 -1.99
N ASN A 55 -17.37 6.65 -3.18
CA ASN A 55 -17.97 5.49 -3.81
C ASN A 55 -17.71 4.36 -2.80
N ARG A 56 -18.76 3.73 -2.26
CA ARG A 56 -18.59 2.61 -1.30
C ARG A 56 -17.76 1.47 -1.88
N ASP A 57 -17.55 1.52 -3.20
CA ASP A 57 -16.75 0.58 -3.97
C ASP A 57 -15.28 1.00 -4.13
N ASP A 58 -14.92 2.27 -3.80
CA ASP A 58 -13.54 2.73 -3.92
C ASP A 58 -12.74 2.48 -2.62
N PHE A 59 -11.44 2.22 -2.75
CA PHE A 59 -10.56 2.04 -1.60
C PHE A 59 -10.15 3.41 -1.04
N VAL A 60 -9.73 3.44 0.25
CA VAL A 60 -9.30 4.68 0.91
C VAL A 60 -8.10 5.36 0.24
N SER A 61 -7.39 4.67 -0.65
CA SER A 61 -6.35 5.23 -1.51
C SER A 61 -6.14 4.41 -2.77
N ARG A 62 -5.46 5.02 -3.77
CA ARG A 62 -5.07 4.35 -5.03
C ARG A 62 -4.24 3.06 -4.82
N GLY A 63 -3.51 2.97 -3.69
CA GLY A 63 -2.78 1.76 -3.31
C GLY A 63 -3.69 0.53 -3.24
N GLY A 64 -4.93 0.68 -2.80
CA GLY A 64 -5.91 -0.40 -2.73
C GLY A 64 -6.14 -1.09 -4.08
N HIS A 65 -6.27 -0.32 -5.16
CA HIS A 65 -6.44 -0.91 -6.50
C HIS A 65 -5.24 -1.73 -6.94
N LYS A 66 -4.02 -1.34 -6.53
CA LYS A 66 -2.80 -2.09 -6.85
C LYS A 66 -2.81 -3.46 -6.17
N LEU A 67 -3.06 -3.50 -4.84
CA LEU A 67 -3.13 -4.75 -4.10
C LEU A 67 -4.29 -5.63 -4.57
N ALA A 68 -5.46 -5.04 -4.82
CA ALA A 68 -6.61 -5.78 -5.33
C ALA A 68 -6.28 -6.49 -6.65
N GLY A 69 -5.67 -5.76 -7.60
CA GLY A 69 -5.23 -6.34 -8.87
C GLY A 69 -4.18 -7.44 -8.73
N ALA A 70 -3.23 -7.29 -7.79
CA ALA A 70 -2.23 -8.32 -7.52
C ALA A 70 -2.86 -9.59 -6.89
N LEU A 71 -3.81 -9.44 -5.97
CA LEU A 71 -4.53 -10.57 -5.37
C LEU A 71 -5.47 -11.24 -6.40
N ASP A 72 -6.00 -10.50 -7.38
CA ASP A 72 -6.78 -11.10 -8.49
C ASP A 72 -5.88 -11.88 -9.45
N ALA A 73 -4.61 -11.47 -9.61
CA ALA A 73 -3.63 -12.20 -10.40
C ALA A 73 -3.13 -13.47 -9.70
N PHE A 74 -3.21 -13.53 -8.38
CA PHE A 74 -2.76 -14.67 -7.56
C PHE A 74 -3.90 -15.17 -6.66
N PRO A 75 -4.95 -15.78 -7.23
CA PRO A 75 -6.16 -16.21 -6.51
C PRO A 75 -5.90 -17.30 -5.44
N GLU A 76 -4.74 -17.94 -5.47
CA GLU A 76 -4.32 -18.92 -4.47
C GLU A 76 -3.91 -18.28 -3.14
N ILE A 77 -3.66 -16.97 -3.10
CA ILE A 77 -3.38 -16.25 -1.85
C ILE A 77 -4.68 -16.09 -1.08
N THR A 78 -4.77 -16.77 0.03
CA THR A 78 -5.93 -16.67 0.94
C THR A 78 -5.81 -15.44 1.82
N VAL A 79 -6.83 -14.58 1.83
CA VAL A 79 -6.95 -13.42 2.72
C VAL A 79 -7.99 -13.64 3.80
N GLU A 80 -9.09 -14.34 3.47
CA GLU A 80 -10.19 -14.60 4.40
C GLU A 80 -9.73 -15.36 5.65
N GLY A 81 -10.06 -14.83 6.82
CA GLY A 81 -9.72 -15.42 8.12
C GLY A 81 -8.24 -15.30 8.51
N VAL A 82 -7.37 -14.75 7.66
CA VAL A 82 -5.94 -14.63 7.91
C VAL A 82 -5.63 -13.39 8.75
N ARG A 83 -4.64 -13.51 9.62
CA ARG A 83 -3.98 -12.37 10.25
C ARG A 83 -2.90 -11.86 9.31
N ALA A 84 -3.05 -10.63 8.82
CA ALA A 84 -2.16 -10.03 7.82
C ALA A 84 -1.29 -8.93 8.43
N LEU A 85 -0.11 -8.71 7.85
CA LEU A 85 0.76 -7.56 8.09
C LEU A 85 0.73 -6.65 6.87
N ASP A 86 0.40 -5.38 7.05
CA ASP A 86 0.51 -4.31 6.06
C ASP A 86 1.72 -3.44 6.41
N ALA A 87 2.83 -3.64 5.68
CA ALA A 87 4.08 -2.94 5.87
C ALA A 87 4.14 -1.69 4.98
N GLY A 88 4.09 -0.51 5.62
CA GLY A 88 3.95 0.78 4.93
C GLY A 88 2.49 1.15 4.70
N ALA A 89 1.67 1.03 5.74
CA ALA A 89 0.22 1.16 5.65
C ALA A 89 -0.23 2.54 5.15
N SER A 90 0.53 3.62 5.43
CA SER A 90 0.22 4.99 4.99
C SER A 90 -1.25 5.36 5.27
N THR A 91 -2.01 5.74 4.25
CA THR A 91 -3.45 6.05 4.37
C THR A 91 -4.35 4.81 4.52
N GLY A 92 -3.82 3.60 4.31
CA GLY A 92 -4.52 2.35 4.56
C GLY A 92 -5.12 1.67 3.33
N GLY A 93 -4.63 1.99 2.13
CA GLY A 93 -5.16 1.38 0.92
C GLY A 93 -5.04 -0.14 0.92
N PHE A 94 -3.91 -0.70 1.35
CA PHE A 94 -3.72 -2.14 1.46
C PHE A 94 -4.54 -2.71 2.62
N THR A 95 -4.52 -2.07 3.78
CA THR A 95 -5.35 -2.45 4.93
C THR A 95 -6.84 -2.56 4.56
N ASP A 96 -7.40 -1.60 3.82
CA ASP A 96 -8.79 -1.60 3.37
C ASP A 96 -9.12 -2.80 2.47
N VAL A 97 -8.23 -3.12 1.51
CA VAL A 97 -8.39 -4.32 0.66
C VAL A 97 -8.40 -5.60 1.50
N LEU A 98 -7.45 -5.74 2.43
CA LEU A 98 -7.36 -6.92 3.28
C LEU A 98 -8.61 -7.11 4.13
N LEU A 99 -9.13 -6.04 4.73
CA LEU A 99 -10.37 -6.08 5.52
C LEU A 99 -11.59 -6.43 4.68
N ARG A 100 -11.73 -5.86 3.48
CA ARG A 100 -12.83 -6.16 2.55
C ARG A 100 -12.76 -7.58 2.02
N ARG A 101 -11.57 -8.17 1.91
CA ARG A 101 -11.36 -9.59 1.53
C ARG A 101 -11.44 -10.55 2.73
N GLY A 102 -11.88 -10.08 3.90
CA GLY A 102 -12.19 -10.93 5.05
C GLY A 102 -10.99 -11.25 5.92
N ALA A 103 -9.91 -10.48 5.91
CA ALA A 103 -8.83 -10.65 6.89
C ALA A 103 -9.39 -10.60 8.32
N ARG A 104 -8.96 -11.55 9.17
CA ARG A 104 -9.37 -11.60 10.58
C ARG A 104 -8.83 -10.41 11.36
N GLU A 105 -7.61 -10.03 11.06
CA GLU A 105 -6.89 -8.91 11.68
C GLU A 105 -5.83 -8.40 10.72
N VAL A 106 -5.59 -7.09 10.73
CA VAL A 106 -4.51 -6.44 9.98
C VAL A 106 -3.62 -5.66 10.93
N VAL A 107 -2.34 -6.00 10.96
CA VAL A 107 -1.30 -5.22 11.65
C VAL A 107 -0.79 -4.18 10.68
N ALA A 108 -1.24 -2.94 10.82
CA ALA A 108 -0.89 -1.82 9.97
C ALA A 108 0.33 -1.09 10.54
N VAL A 109 1.47 -1.22 9.87
CA VAL A 109 2.77 -0.69 10.33
C VAL A 109 3.23 0.45 9.45
N ASP A 110 3.56 1.60 10.05
CA ASP A 110 4.14 2.74 9.34
C ASP A 110 5.13 3.52 10.20
N VAL A 111 6.16 4.11 9.57
CA VAL A 111 7.11 5.02 10.24
C VAL A 111 6.47 6.38 10.50
N GLY A 112 5.45 6.76 9.77
CA GLY A 112 4.65 7.97 9.97
C GLY A 112 3.76 7.88 11.21
N TYR A 113 3.04 8.94 11.46
CA TYR A 113 2.09 9.03 12.56
C TYR A 113 0.76 9.59 12.10
N GLY A 114 -0.34 8.91 12.46
CA GLY A 114 -1.69 9.40 12.21
C GLY A 114 -2.08 9.47 10.73
N GLN A 115 -1.39 8.72 9.86
CA GLN A 115 -1.68 8.74 8.41
C GLN A 115 -2.86 7.86 8.04
N LEU A 116 -3.07 6.75 8.77
CA LEU A 116 -4.13 5.78 8.50
C LEU A 116 -5.50 6.46 8.58
N ALA A 117 -6.35 6.19 7.59
CA ALA A 117 -7.71 6.72 7.54
C ALA A 117 -8.48 6.42 8.82
N TRP A 118 -9.27 7.40 9.29
CA TRP A 118 -9.96 7.31 10.58
C TRP A 118 -10.83 6.06 10.70
N GLU A 119 -11.56 5.72 9.65
CA GLU A 119 -12.44 4.56 9.60
C GLU A 119 -11.68 3.24 9.84
N LEU A 120 -10.49 3.12 9.24
CA LEU A 120 -9.63 1.95 9.42
C LEU A 120 -9.01 1.92 10.82
N ARG A 121 -8.64 3.09 11.35
CA ARG A 121 -8.09 3.21 12.71
C ARG A 121 -9.11 2.83 13.80
N GLN A 122 -10.40 2.98 13.53
CA GLN A 122 -11.49 2.60 14.44
C GLN A 122 -11.97 1.15 14.23
N ASP A 123 -11.56 0.47 13.19
CA ASP A 123 -11.95 -0.93 12.97
C ASP A 123 -11.27 -1.84 14.01
N PRO A 124 -12.02 -2.60 14.81
CA PRO A 124 -11.45 -3.44 15.87
C PRO A 124 -10.53 -4.56 15.34
N ARG A 125 -10.54 -4.81 14.04
CA ARG A 125 -9.65 -5.76 13.37
C ARG A 125 -8.30 -5.15 13.01
N VAL A 126 -8.07 -3.85 13.21
CA VAL A 126 -6.84 -3.17 12.82
C VAL A 126 -5.99 -2.86 14.05
N LEU A 127 -4.80 -3.46 14.12
CA LEU A 127 -3.75 -3.10 15.07
C LEU A 127 -2.84 -2.07 14.41
N VAL A 128 -2.88 -0.82 14.88
CA VAL A 128 -2.09 0.27 14.32
C VAL A 128 -0.76 0.41 15.05
N LEU A 129 0.34 0.30 14.32
CA LEU A 129 1.71 0.47 14.79
C LEU A 129 2.36 1.67 14.08
N ASP A 130 1.98 2.88 14.51
CA ASP A 130 2.58 4.14 14.07
C ASP A 130 4.03 4.28 14.56
N ARG A 131 4.85 5.11 13.90
CA ARG A 131 6.24 5.42 14.24
C ARG A 131 7.11 4.17 14.38
N THR A 132 6.77 3.11 13.66
CA THR A 132 7.42 1.81 13.74
C THR A 132 8.23 1.54 12.49
N ASN A 133 9.53 1.36 12.65
CA ASN A 133 10.41 1.03 11.52
C ASN A 133 10.37 -0.47 11.24
N ILE A 134 9.95 -0.83 10.03
CA ILE A 134 9.83 -2.22 9.57
C ILE A 134 11.11 -3.04 9.77
N ARG A 135 12.29 -2.41 9.64
CA ARG A 135 13.59 -3.09 9.85
C ARG A 135 13.78 -3.66 11.26
N HIS A 136 13.04 -3.16 12.22
CA HIS A 136 13.15 -3.51 13.64
C HIS A 136 11.92 -4.25 14.17
N LEU A 137 11.07 -4.76 13.26
CA LEU A 137 9.93 -5.57 13.69
C LEU A 137 10.39 -6.86 14.37
N THR A 138 9.75 -7.14 15.50
CA THR A 138 9.95 -8.37 16.28
C THR A 138 8.61 -8.97 16.67
N GLY A 139 8.60 -10.22 17.08
CA GLY A 139 7.39 -10.88 17.60
C GLY A 139 6.78 -10.14 18.79
N ASP A 140 7.60 -9.51 19.65
CA ASP A 140 7.11 -8.72 20.79
C ASP A 140 6.30 -7.49 20.36
N ILE A 141 6.63 -6.91 19.20
CA ILE A 141 5.92 -5.74 18.64
C ILE A 141 4.67 -6.17 17.89
N VAL A 142 4.78 -7.20 17.06
CA VAL A 142 3.69 -7.66 16.18
C VAL A 142 2.71 -8.55 16.93
N GLY A 143 3.16 -9.26 17.96
CA GLY A 143 2.38 -10.28 18.67
C GLY A 143 2.35 -11.62 17.94
N GLU A 144 1.15 -12.16 17.68
CA GLU A 144 1.01 -13.43 16.96
C GLU A 144 1.62 -13.34 15.54
N PRO A 145 2.30 -14.39 15.05
CA PRO A 145 2.82 -14.42 13.69
C PRO A 145 1.73 -14.26 12.62
N THR A 146 2.04 -13.53 11.56
CA THR A 146 1.12 -13.25 10.45
C THR A 146 1.14 -14.33 9.38
N GLY A 147 0.00 -14.64 8.78
CA GLY A 147 -0.13 -15.63 7.69
C GLY A 147 -0.05 -15.02 6.30
N LEU A 148 -0.17 -13.70 6.20
CA LEU A 148 0.01 -12.94 4.96
C LEU A 148 0.77 -11.65 5.28
N VAL A 149 1.76 -11.34 4.46
CA VAL A 149 2.51 -10.07 4.50
C VAL A 149 2.31 -9.35 3.19
N VAL A 150 1.81 -8.13 3.25
CA VAL A 150 1.80 -7.20 2.10
C VAL A 150 2.71 -6.03 2.41
N ALA A 151 3.35 -5.45 1.38
CA ALA A 151 4.22 -4.30 1.58
C ALA A 151 4.14 -3.30 0.41
N ASP A 152 3.96 -2.02 0.78
CA ASP A 152 4.05 -0.86 -0.12
C ASP A 152 5.02 0.17 0.50
N LEU A 153 6.32 -0.11 0.43
CA LEU A 153 7.35 0.70 1.06
C LEU A 153 7.91 1.76 0.11
N SER A 154 8.26 2.92 0.66
CA SER A 154 8.93 4.00 -0.07
C SER A 154 10.23 4.41 0.60
N PHE A 155 11.23 4.82 -0.21
CA PHE A 155 12.52 5.32 0.24
C PHE A 155 13.40 4.29 0.98
N ILE A 156 13.10 3.01 0.84
CA ILE A 156 13.86 1.90 1.40
C ILE A 156 13.81 0.72 0.43
N SER A 157 14.91 -0.02 0.30
CA SER A 157 14.94 -1.27 -0.45
C SER A 157 14.22 -2.37 0.35
N LEU A 158 13.45 -3.20 -0.35
CA LEU A 158 12.82 -4.39 0.24
C LEU A 158 13.86 -5.37 0.81
N THR A 159 15.05 -5.45 0.21
CA THR A 159 16.13 -6.34 0.67
C THR A 159 16.50 -6.11 2.13
N LEU A 160 16.37 -4.87 2.62
CA LEU A 160 16.70 -4.50 3.99
C LEU A 160 15.63 -4.89 5.03
N VAL A 161 14.42 -5.20 4.59
CA VAL A 161 13.28 -5.50 5.47
C VAL A 161 12.84 -6.96 5.42
N LEU A 162 13.22 -7.70 4.38
CA LEU A 162 12.90 -9.12 4.22
C LEU A 162 13.18 -9.96 5.47
N PRO A 163 14.36 -9.86 6.14
CA PRO A 163 14.61 -10.63 7.35
C PRO A 163 13.60 -10.36 8.47
N ALA A 164 13.25 -9.08 8.69
CA ALA A 164 12.31 -8.69 9.74
C ALA A 164 10.88 -9.17 9.42
N LEU A 165 10.43 -9.00 8.16
CA LEU A 165 9.13 -9.50 7.70
C LEU A 165 9.03 -11.02 7.84
N SER A 166 10.11 -11.74 7.46
CA SER A 166 10.18 -13.20 7.59
C SER A 166 10.10 -13.63 9.05
N ALA A 167 10.76 -12.91 9.97
CA ALA A 167 10.84 -13.28 11.39
C ALA A 167 9.49 -13.16 12.12
N VAL A 168 8.58 -12.27 11.67
CA VAL A 168 7.26 -12.05 12.29
C VAL A 168 6.12 -12.82 11.62
N SER A 169 6.45 -13.72 10.70
CA SER A 169 5.47 -14.46 9.89
C SER A 169 5.49 -15.96 10.19
N LYS A 170 4.36 -16.62 9.98
CA LYS A 170 4.21 -18.06 10.07
C LYS A 170 5.10 -18.77 9.05
N SER A 171 5.40 -20.04 9.31
CA SER A 171 6.22 -20.87 8.41
C SER A 171 5.58 -21.09 7.03
N ASP A 172 4.24 -21.02 6.94
CA ASP A 172 3.44 -21.21 5.73
C ASP A 172 2.90 -19.89 5.15
N ALA A 173 3.32 -18.74 5.70
CA ALA A 173 2.87 -17.42 5.27
C ALA A 173 3.15 -17.13 3.80
N ASP A 174 2.22 -16.43 3.17
CA ASP A 174 2.41 -15.81 1.86
C ASP A 174 2.90 -14.36 2.01
N PHE A 175 3.78 -13.94 1.10
CA PHE A 175 4.30 -12.57 1.04
C PHE A 175 3.98 -12.00 -0.33
N LEU A 176 3.23 -10.90 -0.38
CA LEU A 176 2.90 -10.18 -1.60
C LEU A 176 3.47 -8.76 -1.51
N LEU A 177 4.71 -8.61 -2.00
CA LEU A 177 5.53 -7.41 -1.79
C LEU A 177 5.62 -6.58 -3.06
N MET A 178 5.37 -5.29 -2.97
CA MET A 178 5.48 -4.38 -4.11
C MET A 178 6.91 -3.88 -4.27
N VAL A 179 7.58 -4.36 -5.30
CA VAL A 179 8.91 -3.90 -5.73
C VAL A 179 8.76 -2.59 -6.47
N LYS A 180 9.48 -1.59 -6.02
CA LYS A 180 9.56 -0.26 -6.64
C LYS A 180 10.96 -0.06 -7.20
N PRO A 181 11.19 -0.23 -8.51
CA PRO A 181 12.52 -0.15 -9.10
C PRO A 181 13.31 1.11 -8.70
N GLN A 182 12.64 2.24 -8.54
CA GLN A 182 13.27 3.51 -8.14
C GLN A 182 13.90 3.48 -6.74
N PHE A 183 13.54 2.53 -5.88
CA PHE A 183 14.15 2.37 -4.55
C PHE A 183 15.11 1.18 -4.46
N GLU A 184 15.23 0.41 -5.54
CA GLU A 184 16.10 -0.77 -5.61
C GLU A 184 17.37 -0.53 -6.45
N VAL A 185 17.28 0.21 -7.56
CA VAL A 185 18.40 0.39 -8.50
C VAL A 185 19.55 1.29 -8.00
N GLY A 186 19.36 1.99 -6.88
CA GLY A 186 20.32 2.98 -6.39
C GLY A 186 20.24 4.34 -7.14
N ARG A 187 20.67 5.39 -6.46
CA ARG A 187 20.50 6.79 -6.95
C ARG A 187 21.21 7.07 -8.27
N GLU A 188 22.34 6.43 -8.53
CA GLU A 188 23.16 6.65 -9.72
C GLU A 188 22.50 6.16 -11.01
N ARG A 189 21.57 5.20 -10.89
CA ARG A 189 20.84 4.61 -12.03
C ARG A 189 19.45 5.18 -12.23
N LEU A 190 19.06 6.17 -11.40
CA LEU A 190 17.77 6.85 -11.55
C LEU A 190 17.80 7.81 -12.74
N GLY A 191 16.79 7.71 -13.60
CA GLY A 191 16.56 8.68 -14.68
C GLY A 191 16.04 10.02 -14.18
N ALA A 192 15.89 10.96 -15.11
CA ALA A 192 15.31 12.27 -14.82
C ALA A 192 13.92 12.12 -14.15
N GLY A 193 13.72 12.86 -13.05
CA GLY A 193 12.49 12.82 -12.27
C GLY A 193 12.34 11.57 -11.39
N GLY A 194 13.41 10.79 -11.18
CA GLY A 194 13.38 9.60 -10.34
C GLY A 194 12.63 8.41 -10.97
N VAL A 195 12.52 8.39 -12.33
CA VAL A 195 11.78 7.35 -13.04
C VAL A 195 12.75 6.36 -13.70
N VAL A 196 12.57 5.07 -13.43
CA VAL A 196 13.31 3.96 -14.04
C VAL A 196 12.60 3.54 -15.33
N ARG A 197 13.05 4.08 -16.48
CA ARG A 197 12.44 3.79 -17.79
C ARG A 197 13.02 2.54 -18.47
N ASP A 198 14.29 2.24 -18.22
CA ASP A 198 14.98 1.10 -18.82
C ASP A 198 14.39 -0.23 -18.31
N PRO A 199 13.82 -1.07 -19.19
CA PRO A 199 13.29 -2.38 -18.81
C PRO A 199 14.35 -3.29 -18.18
N ALA A 200 15.61 -3.19 -18.61
CA ALA A 200 16.70 -3.98 -18.06
C ALA A 200 16.98 -3.61 -16.59
N LEU A 201 16.90 -2.33 -16.24
CA LEU A 201 17.03 -1.88 -14.85
C LEU A 201 15.81 -2.30 -14.01
N ARG A 202 14.60 -2.29 -14.58
CA ARG A 202 13.40 -2.80 -13.90
C ARG A 202 13.52 -4.29 -13.63
N LYS A 203 13.97 -5.09 -14.63
CA LYS A 203 14.25 -6.53 -14.49
C LYS A 203 15.29 -6.77 -13.38
N SER A 204 16.41 -6.04 -13.40
CA SER A 204 17.46 -6.16 -12.38
C SER A 204 16.91 -5.89 -10.97
N ALA A 205 16.13 -4.81 -10.80
CA ALA A 205 15.55 -4.46 -9.50
C ALA A 205 14.66 -5.57 -8.91
N VAL A 206 13.80 -6.17 -9.73
CA VAL A 206 12.93 -7.28 -9.30
C VAL A 206 13.76 -8.52 -8.99
N LEU A 207 14.76 -8.83 -9.81
CA LEU A 207 15.64 -9.98 -9.62
C LEU A 207 16.46 -9.84 -8.34
N ASP A 208 17.01 -8.65 -8.06
CA ASP A 208 17.81 -8.40 -6.85
C ASP A 208 16.98 -8.62 -5.57
N VAL A 209 15.73 -8.17 -5.56
CA VAL A 209 14.79 -8.41 -4.45
C VAL A 209 14.43 -9.90 -4.33
N ALA A 210 14.14 -10.58 -5.45
CA ALA A 210 13.79 -11.99 -5.44
C ALA A 210 14.96 -12.87 -4.97
N THR A 211 16.19 -12.54 -5.39
CA THR A 211 17.41 -13.24 -4.93
C THR A 211 17.64 -13.02 -3.43
N SER A 212 17.51 -11.77 -2.96
CA SER A 212 17.62 -11.50 -1.52
C SER A 212 16.53 -12.19 -0.69
N ALA A 213 15.34 -12.37 -1.25
CA ALA A 213 14.27 -13.13 -0.61
C ALA A 213 14.63 -14.63 -0.54
N TYR A 214 15.19 -15.18 -1.60
CA TYR A 214 15.62 -16.58 -1.64
C TYR A 214 16.71 -16.87 -0.61
N ASP A 215 17.64 -15.94 -0.42
CA ASP A 215 18.72 -16.04 0.59
C ASP A 215 18.17 -16.12 2.03
N VAL A 216 16.98 -15.59 2.29
CA VAL A 216 16.29 -15.72 3.59
C VAL A 216 15.22 -16.82 3.60
N GLY A 217 15.24 -17.72 2.61
CA GLY A 217 14.38 -18.89 2.51
C GLY A 217 12.99 -18.63 1.90
N LEU A 218 12.79 -17.49 1.26
CA LEU A 218 11.55 -17.11 0.58
C LEU A 218 11.71 -17.21 -0.94
N GLY A 219 11.34 -18.34 -1.53
CA GLY A 219 11.31 -18.50 -2.99
C GLY A 219 10.11 -17.79 -3.63
N THR A 220 10.16 -17.62 -4.94
CA THR A 220 9.14 -16.92 -5.72
C THR A 220 8.07 -17.88 -6.26
N LYS A 221 6.81 -17.57 -6.01
CA LYS A 221 5.65 -18.25 -6.57
C LYS A 221 5.11 -17.55 -7.83
N GLY A 222 5.30 -16.25 -7.93
CA GLY A 222 4.86 -15.47 -9.06
C GLY A 222 5.34 -14.03 -9.04
N VAL A 223 5.26 -13.37 -10.18
CA VAL A 223 5.55 -11.95 -10.38
C VAL A 223 4.55 -11.35 -11.34
N VAL A 224 4.06 -10.15 -11.04
CA VAL A 224 3.14 -9.41 -11.91
C VAL A 224 3.41 -7.91 -11.82
N ALA A 225 3.25 -7.19 -12.93
CA ALA A 225 3.27 -5.74 -12.90
C ALA A 225 2.03 -5.19 -12.19
N SER A 226 2.21 -4.13 -11.41
CA SER A 226 1.10 -3.41 -10.80
C SER A 226 0.14 -2.87 -11.86
N SER A 227 -1.16 -2.98 -11.61
CA SER A 227 -2.21 -2.44 -12.50
C SER A 227 -2.16 -0.91 -12.65
N LEU A 228 -1.55 -0.22 -11.71
CA LEU A 228 -1.38 1.24 -11.71
C LEU A 228 0.10 1.59 -11.50
N PRO A 229 0.59 2.62 -12.22
CA PRO A 229 1.94 3.12 -11.99
C PRO A 229 2.04 3.88 -10.67
N GLY A 230 3.26 4.06 -10.18
CA GLY A 230 3.57 4.95 -9.07
C GLY A 230 3.26 6.42 -9.40
N PRO A 231 3.22 7.32 -8.39
CA PRO A 231 2.84 8.73 -8.58
C PRO A 231 3.71 9.49 -9.60
N ALA A 232 4.99 9.13 -9.73
CA ALA A 232 5.91 9.72 -10.70
C ALA A 232 5.91 9.01 -12.07
N GLY A 233 5.09 7.96 -12.26
CA GLY A 233 5.01 7.18 -13.48
C GLY A 233 5.95 5.96 -13.51
N ASN A 234 6.55 5.58 -12.39
CA ASN A 234 7.32 4.34 -12.31
C ASN A 234 6.42 3.11 -12.45
N VAL A 235 6.86 2.13 -13.23
CA VAL A 235 6.26 0.80 -13.22
C VAL A 235 6.70 0.08 -11.96
N GLU A 236 5.75 -0.50 -11.24
CA GLU A 236 5.98 -1.23 -10.00
C GLU A 236 5.52 -2.67 -10.18
N TYR A 237 6.07 -3.60 -9.40
CA TYR A 237 5.83 -5.03 -9.59
C TYR A 237 5.47 -5.68 -8.24
N PHE A 238 4.57 -6.66 -8.25
CA PHE A 238 4.32 -7.50 -7.10
C PHE A 238 5.07 -8.82 -7.23
N LEU A 239 5.82 -9.16 -6.20
CA LEU A 239 6.40 -10.49 -6.00
C LEU A 239 5.56 -11.26 -4.99
N TRP A 240 5.08 -12.41 -5.39
CA TRP A 240 4.52 -13.39 -4.47
C TRP A 240 5.62 -14.37 -4.05
N LEU A 241 5.96 -14.34 -2.77
CA LEU A 241 7.02 -15.15 -2.19
C LEU A 241 6.43 -16.11 -1.16
N LYS A 242 7.06 -17.28 -1.02
CA LYS A 242 6.68 -18.30 -0.04
C LYS A 242 7.88 -19.15 0.37
N ARG A 243 7.93 -19.61 1.62
CA ARG A 243 8.97 -20.54 2.05
C ARG A 243 8.91 -21.84 1.28
N GLY A 244 10.07 -22.34 0.88
CA GLY A 244 10.21 -23.57 0.12
C GLY A 244 9.83 -23.51 -1.35
N ALA A 245 9.41 -22.33 -1.86
CA ALA A 245 9.27 -22.11 -3.30
C ALA A 245 10.65 -22.03 -3.97
N GLN A 246 10.65 -22.15 -5.30
CA GLN A 246 11.88 -22.09 -6.10
C GLN A 246 12.35 -20.64 -6.29
N GLU A 247 13.53 -20.45 -6.86
CA GLU A 247 13.97 -19.16 -7.37
C GLU A 247 12.98 -18.60 -8.41
N ILE A 248 13.05 -17.28 -8.66
CA ILE A 248 12.19 -16.64 -9.65
C ILE A 248 12.41 -17.23 -11.04
N SER A 249 11.32 -17.53 -11.74
CA SER A 249 11.35 -17.92 -13.14
C SER A 249 11.77 -16.74 -14.01
N GLU A 250 12.81 -16.89 -14.81
CA GLU A 250 13.26 -15.83 -15.72
C GLU A 250 12.22 -15.51 -16.77
N ILE A 251 11.49 -16.53 -17.27
CA ILE A 251 10.40 -16.37 -18.25
C ILE A 251 9.26 -15.55 -17.65
N ASP A 252 8.85 -15.83 -16.42
CA ASP A 252 7.76 -15.11 -15.76
C ASP A 252 8.15 -13.67 -15.47
N LEU A 253 9.42 -13.44 -15.08
CA LEU A 253 9.95 -12.10 -14.88
C LEU A 253 9.97 -11.29 -16.18
N GLU A 254 10.46 -11.84 -17.28
CA GLU A 254 10.47 -11.18 -18.59
C GLU A 254 9.06 -10.81 -19.04
N LYS A 255 8.13 -11.73 -18.91
CA LYS A 255 6.72 -11.49 -19.20
C LYS A 255 6.12 -10.35 -18.36
N ALA A 256 6.42 -10.32 -17.06
CA ALA A 256 5.93 -9.25 -16.18
C ALA A 256 6.52 -7.87 -16.56
N ILE A 257 7.80 -7.83 -17.01
CA ILE A 257 8.44 -6.60 -17.49
C ILE A 257 7.81 -6.09 -18.80
N GLU A 258 7.48 -6.99 -19.71
CA GLU A 258 6.88 -6.65 -21.02
C GLU A 258 5.43 -6.17 -20.91
N ILE A 259 4.63 -6.80 -20.03
CA ILE A 259 3.19 -6.49 -19.88
C ILE A 259 2.93 -5.25 -19.05
N GLY A 260 3.91 -4.82 -18.22
CA GLY A 260 3.76 -3.65 -17.37
C GLY A 260 3.38 -2.39 -18.13
N PRO A 261 2.67 -1.43 -17.50
CA PRO A 261 2.32 -0.16 -18.14
C PRO A 261 3.58 0.55 -18.63
N GLN A 262 3.60 0.93 -19.91
CA GLN A 262 4.75 1.56 -20.59
C GLN A 262 4.73 3.08 -20.40
#